data_1637869cf2ee5367bd0d9d6dc9609761
#
_entry.id   1637869cf2ee5367bd0d9d6dc9609761
#
_cell.length_a   1.000
_cell.length_b   1.000
_cell.length_c   1.000
_cell.angle_alpha   90.00
_cell.angle_beta   90.00
_cell.angle_gamma   90.00
#
_symmetry.space_group_name_H-M   'P 1'
#
loop_
_entity.id
_entity.type
_entity.pdbx_description
1 polymer ?
#
loop_
_entity_poly.entity_id
_entity_poly.type
_entity_poly.pdbx_seq_one_letter_code
_entity_poly.pdbx_strand_id
1 'polypeptide(L)'
;MQENKQYKSGFAALIGRPNVGKSTLMNCLIGQKIAITSKKPQTTRNKIQTVYTSDEGQIVFVDTPGIHKAKNKLGDYMVNVAEHSLKEVDVVLWLVEPTDYIGAGEQHIVEQLSKVKVPVILVVNKIDTVKREQLLVYIDAYRKLMDFAEIVPVSALKDDNTDTLIKLIMKYLPYGPAFYDEDTITDQPMRQIVAELIREKVLRSIDEEIPHGVAVTIESMKFSKKIVDVGDHHGPGKAHPAPHY
;
A
#
# COMPACT_ATOMS: atom_id res chain seq x y z
N MET A 1 -11.09 -19.98 -32.96
CA MET A 1 -11.93 -18.94 -32.34
C MET A 1 -11.13 -18.39 -31.20
N GLN A 2 -10.56 -17.20 -31.33
CA GLN A 2 -9.96 -16.51 -30.18
C GLN A 2 -11.14 -16.11 -29.29
N GLU A 3 -11.23 -16.68 -28.10
CA GLU A 3 -12.10 -16.13 -27.05
C GLU A 3 -11.70 -14.68 -26.86
N ASN A 4 -12.66 -13.79 -27.12
CA ASN A 4 -12.49 -12.37 -26.88
C ASN A 4 -12.48 -12.19 -25.36
N LYS A 5 -11.32 -12.43 -24.72
CA LYS A 5 -11.12 -12.22 -23.28
C LYS A 5 -11.42 -10.75 -23.02
N GLN A 6 -12.56 -10.48 -22.42
CA GLN A 6 -12.94 -9.12 -22.08
C GLN A 6 -11.98 -8.61 -21.00
N TYR A 7 -11.16 -7.64 -21.37
CA TYR A 7 -10.17 -7.03 -20.48
C TYR A 7 -10.87 -6.28 -19.34
N LYS A 8 -10.36 -6.44 -18.14
CA LYS A 8 -10.87 -5.77 -16.94
C LYS A 8 -9.89 -4.74 -16.45
N SER A 9 -10.37 -3.58 -16.04
CA SER A 9 -9.51 -2.55 -15.45
C SER A 9 -10.26 -1.76 -14.38
N GLY A 10 -9.56 -1.41 -13.31
CA GLY A 10 -10.17 -0.66 -12.22
C GLY A 10 -9.20 -0.36 -11.08
N PHE A 11 -9.74 0.30 -10.07
CA PHE A 11 -8.99 0.81 -8.93
C PHE A 11 -9.26 -0.01 -7.67
N ALA A 12 -8.19 -0.36 -6.94
CA ALA A 12 -8.24 -1.08 -5.67
C ALA A 12 -7.58 -0.26 -4.56
N ALA A 13 -8.33 0.17 -3.55
CA ALA A 13 -7.77 0.89 -2.40
C ALA A 13 -7.27 -0.06 -1.33
N LEU A 14 -6.07 0.19 -0.80
CA LEU A 14 -5.50 -0.52 0.34
C LEU A 14 -5.74 0.27 1.62
N ILE A 15 -6.57 -0.27 2.50
CA ILE A 15 -6.95 0.34 3.78
C ILE A 15 -6.46 -0.54 4.93
N GLY A 16 -6.17 0.05 6.06
CA GLY A 16 -5.75 -0.67 7.26
C GLY A 16 -4.91 0.19 8.18
N ARG A 17 -4.71 -0.28 9.41
CA ARG A 17 -3.87 0.41 10.38
C ARG A 17 -2.42 0.55 9.90
N PRO A 18 -1.63 1.45 10.49
CA PRO A 18 -0.19 1.45 10.28
C PRO A 18 0.42 0.08 10.56
N ASN A 19 1.42 -0.30 9.78
CA ASN A 19 2.24 -1.52 9.94
C ASN A 19 1.55 -2.87 9.69
N VAL A 20 0.29 -2.91 9.25
CA VAL A 20 -0.38 -4.18 8.85
C VAL A 20 0.20 -4.78 7.55
N GLY A 21 1.08 -4.05 6.86
CA GLY A 21 1.80 -4.55 5.68
C GLY A 21 1.25 -4.08 4.34
N LYS A 22 0.50 -2.96 4.26
CA LYS A 22 -0.05 -2.41 3.00
C LYS A 22 1.03 -2.24 1.93
N SER A 23 2.05 -1.46 2.22
CA SER A 23 3.16 -1.20 1.26
C SER A 23 3.97 -2.46 0.95
N THR A 24 4.08 -3.40 1.89
CA THR A 24 4.72 -4.70 1.63
C THR A 24 3.91 -5.53 0.65
N LEU A 25 2.59 -5.61 0.85
CA LEU A 25 1.70 -6.32 -0.06
C LEU A 25 1.72 -5.68 -1.45
N MET A 26 1.64 -4.37 -1.54
CA MET A 26 1.68 -3.67 -2.82
C MET A 26 2.99 -3.95 -3.58
N ASN A 27 4.15 -3.86 -2.92
CA ASN A 27 5.44 -4.20 -3.53
C ASN A 27 5.51 -5.67 -3.98
N CYS A 28 4.93 -6.59 -3.19
CA CYS A 28 4.85 -8.00 -3.53
C CYS A 28 4.00 -8.23 -4.79
N LEU A 29 2.79 -7.67 -4.84
CA LEU A 29 1.88 -7.82 -5.98
C LEU A 29 2.43 -7.23 -7.29
N ILE A 30 3.22 -6.16 -7.19
CA ILE A 30 3.87 -5.53 -8.36
C ILE A 30 5.19 -6.22 -8.73
N GLY A 31 5.79 -7.02 -7.83
CA GLY A 31 7.11 -7.62 -8.02
C GLY A 31 8.27 -6.64 -7.95
N GLN A 32 8.02 -5.38 -7.55
CA GLN A 32 9.03 -4.32 -7.48
C GLN A 32 8.86 -3.46 -6.24
N LYS A 33 9.95 -2.85 -5.78
CA LYS A 33 9.95 -1.97 -4.61
C LYS A 33 9.66 -0.53 -5.02
N ILE A 34 8.39 -0.15 -4.96
CA ILE A 34 7.89 1.20 -5.24
C ILE A 34 7.54 1.95 -3.96
N ALA A 35 6.81 1.29 -3.05
CA ALA A 35 6.44 1.87 -1.77
C ALA A 35 7.48 1.55 -0.68
N ILE A 36 7.75 2.53 0.16
CA ILE A 36 8.66 2.34 1.28
C ILE A 36 8.02 1.51 2.38
N THR A 37 8.84 0.70 3.05
CA THR A 37 8.40 -0.15 4.16
C THR A 37 9.20 0.17 5.41
N SER A 38 8.55 0.38 6.54
CA SER A 38 9.20 0.62 7.83
C SER A 38 8.35 0.08 8.97
N LYS A 39 9.00 -0.33 10.07
CA LYS A 39 8.30 -0.67 11.32
C LYS A 39 7.72 0.57 12.03
N LYS A 40 8.16 1.77 11.64
CA LYS A 40 7.68 3.03 12.24
C LYS A 40 6.30 3.40 11.64
N PRO A 41 5.36 3.93 12.44
CA PRO A 41 4.06 4.37 11.93
C PRO A 41 4.21 5.56 10.96
N GLN A 42 3.18 5.79 10.13
CA GLN A 42 3.13 6.89 9.16
C GLN A 42 4.26 6.84 8.10
N THR A 43 4.60 5.63 7.65
CA THR A 43 5.59 5.42 6.60
C THR A 43 5.10 6.00 5.26
N THR A 44 3.89 5.69 4.85
CA THR A 44 3.22 6.27 3.66
C THR A 44 2.51 7.56 4.05
N ARG A 45 2.87 8.68 3.44
CA ARG A 45 2.28 10.01 3.73
C ARG A 45 1.37 10.50 2.63
N ASN A 46 1.66 10.15 1.40
CA ASN A 46 0.90 10.54 0.22
C ASN A 46 0.22 9.32 -0.41
N LYS A 47 -0.84 9.57 -1.17
CA LYS A 47 -1.45 8.57 -2.05
C LYS A 47 -0.41 8.16 -3.09
N ILE A 48 -0.15 6.86 -3.20
CA ILE A 48 0.72 6.28 -4.22
C ILE A 48 -0.14 5.36 -5.07
N GLN A 49 -0.07 5.53 -6.39
CA GLN A 49 -0.69 4.61 -7.32
C GLN A 49 0.39 3.69 -7.90
N THR A 50 0.09 2.41 -7.93
CA THR A 50 0.91 1.40 -8.60
C THR A 50 0.02 0.56 -9.49
N VAL A 51 0.57 0.12 -10.59
CA VAL A 51 -0.17 -0.55 -11.65
C VAL A 51 0.30 -1.99 -11.76
N TYR A 52 -0.63 -2.91 -11.67
CA TYR A 52 -0.45 -4.32 -12.00
C TYR A 52 -1.13 -4.60 -13.34
N THR A 53 -0.38 -5.07 -14.31
CA THR A 53 -0.89 -5.39 -15.65
C THR A 53 -0.69 -6.87 -15.95
N SER A 54 -1.69 -7.50 -16.54
CA SER A 54 -1.68 -8.88 -17.03
C SER A 54 -2.53 -9.01 -18.28
N ASP A 55 -2.49 -10.18 -18.95
CA ASP A 55 -3.34 -10.49 -20.11
C ASP A 55 -4.84 -10.46 -19.79
N GLU A 56 -5.22 -10.53 -18.52
CA GLU A 56 -6.62 -10.57 -18.07
C GLU A 56 -7.15 -9.19 -17.69
N GLY A 57 -6.26 -8.26 -17.33
CA GLY A 57 -6.67 -6.93 -16.90
C GLY A 57 -5.58 -6.11 -16.24
N GLN A 58 -5.98 -4.92 -15.79
CA GLN A 58 -5.13 -3.96 -15.11
C GLN A 58 -5.75 -3.53 -13.78
N ILE A 59 -4.99 -3.64 -12.69
CA ILE A 59 -5.37 -3.17 -11.37
C ILE A 59 -4.53 -1.94 -11.02
N VAL A 60 -5.18 -0.83 -10.76
CA VAL A 60 -4.51 0.36 -10.23
C VAL A 60 -4.67 0.33 -8.71
N PHE A 61 -3.62 -0.06 -8.03
CA PHE A 61 -3.58 -0.04 -6.56
C PHE A 61 -3.37 1.38 -6.05
N VAL A 62 -4.17 1.75 -5.07
CA VAL A 62 -4.08 3.04 -4.38
C VAL A 62 -3.63 2.75 -2.94
N ASP A 63 -2.32 2.91 -2.67
CA ASP A 63 -1.82 2.84 -1.28
C ASP A 63 -2.19 4.13 -0.57
N THR A 64 -2.95 3.98 0.49
CA THR A 64 -3.38 5.11 1.32
C THR A 64 -2.58 5.15 2.61
N PRO A 65 -2.34 6.34 3.17
CA PRO A 65 -1.87 6.45 4.54
C PRO A 65 -2.73 5.60 5.47
N GLY A 66 -2.10 4.92 6.45
CA GLY A 66 -2.85 4.08 7.39
C GLY A 66 -3.94 4.86 8.11
N ILE A 67 -5.19 4.38 8.05
CA ILE A 67 -6.32 5.00 8.76
C ILE A 67 -6.10 4.81 10.26
N HIS A 68 -6.09 5.91 11.00
CA HIS A 68 -5.98 5.93 12.45
C HIS A 68 -6.64 7.21 12.98
N LYS A 69 -7.02 7.22 14.25
CA LYS A 69 -7.53 8.43 14.87
C LYS A 69 -6.43 9.52 14.85
N ALA A 70 -6.71 10.60 14.15
CA ALA A 70 -5.76 11.70 14.00
C ALA A 70 -5.39 12.30 15.36
N LYS A 71 -4.09 12.54 15.56
CA LYS A 71 -3.56 13.19 16.77
C LYS A 71 -2.92 14.55 16.48
N ASN A 72 -2.76 14.88 15.20
CA ASN A 72 -2.15 16.12 14.73
C ASN A 72 -2.60 16.45 13.30
N LYS A 73 -2.25 17.64 12.79
CA LYS A 73 -2.63 18.10 11.44
C LYS A 73 -2.18 17.16 10.30
N LEU A 74 -1.04 16.48 10.45
CA LEU A 74 -0.59 15.49 9.47
C LEU A 74 -1.49 14.24 9.50
N GLY A 75 -1.90 13.79 10.69
CA GLY A 75 -2.86 12.71 10.84
C GLY A 75 -4.21 13.02 10.21
N ASP A 76 -4.74 14.24 10.41
CA ASP A 76 -5.99 14.70 9.78
C ASP A 76 -5.88 14.67 8.24
N TYR A 77 -4.77 15.16 7.69
CA TYR A 77 -4.51 15.08 6.24
C TYR A 77 -4.50 13.64 5.73
N MET A 78 -3.83 12.73 6.44
CA MET A 78 -3.72 11.32 6.03
C MET A 78 -5.07 10.61 6.06
N VAL A 79 -5.93 10.90 7.05
CA VAL A 79 -7.31 10.37 7.12
C VAL A 79 -8.13 10.88 5.94
N ASN A 80 -8.09 12.18 5.65
CA ASN A 80 -8.82 12.76 4.52
C ASN A 80 -8.39 12.15 3.17
N VAL A 81 -7.10 11.91 2.96
CA VAL A 81 -6.59 11.26 1.73
C VAL A 81 -7.16 9.84 1.61
N ALA A 82 -7.22 9.07 2.70
CA ALA A 82 -7.79 7.74 2.70
C ALA A 82 -9.30 7.76 2.41
N GLU A 83 -10.06 8.65 3.05
CA GLU A 83 -11.52 8.79 2.84
C GLU A 83 -11.87 9.22 1.40
N HIS A 84 -11.10 10.12 0.79
CA HIS A 84 -11.29 10.50 -0.61
C HIS A 84 -11.02 9.32 -1.54
N SER A 85 -9.98 8.54 -1.28
CA SER A 85 -9.64 7.38 -2.11
C SER A 85 -10.74 6.31 -2.13
N LEU A 86 -11.52 6.17 -1.05
CA LEU A 86 -12.64 5.22 -0.97
C LEU A 86 -13.82 5.55 -1.91
N LYS A 87 -13.92 6.79 -2.39
CA LYS A 87 -15.03 7.22 -3.25
C LYS A 87 -14.80 6.95 -4.74
N GLU A 88 -13.56 6.68 -5.11
CA GLU A 88 -13.12 6.62 -6.51
C GLU A 88 -12.56 5.24 -6.89
N VAL A 89 -12.88 4.19 -6.13
CA VAL A 89 -12.35 2.84 -6.39
C VAL A 89 -13.47 1.84 -6.65
N ASP A 90 -13.11 0.74 -7.29
CA ASP A 90 -14.02 -0.36 -7.64
C ASP A 90 -14.05 -1.44 -6.57
N VAL A 91 -12.97 -1.57 -5.79
CA VAL A 91 -12.85 -2.54 -4.69
C VAL A 91 -11.98 -1.98 -3.57
N VAL A 92 -12.30 -2.35 -2.33
CA VAL A 92 -11.50 -2.00 -1.15
C VAL A 92 -10.87 -3.25 -0.56
N LEU A 93 -9.57 -3.20 -0.31
CA LEU A 93 -8.81 -4.21 0.41
C LEU A 93 -8.59 -3.72 1.84
N TRP A 94 -9.27 -4.31 2.80
CA TRP A 94 -9.00 -4.02 4.20
C TRP A 94 -7.98 -5.00 4.75
N LEU A 95 -6.75 -4.51 4.96
CA LEU A 95 -5.66 -5.29 5.50
C LEU A 95 -5.66 -5.26 7.02
N VAL A 96 -5.57 -6.46 7.60
CA VAL A 96 -5.46 -6.68 9.03
C VAL A 96 -4.33 -7.67 9.35
N GLU A 97 -3.86 -7.66 10.59
CA GLU A 97 -2.98 -8.70 11.12
C GLU A 97 -3.81 -9.83 11.75
N PRO A 98 -3.28 -11.06 11.84
CA PRO A 98 -3.99 -12.19 12.44
C PRO A 98 -4.03 -12.02 13.96
N THR A 99 -5.07 -11.39 14.48
CA THR A 99 -5.34 -11.17 15.91
C THR A 99 -6.83 -11.26 16.19
N ASP A 100 -7.19 -11.69 17.36
CA ASP A 100 -8.57 -11.68 17.90
C ASP A 100 -8.92 -10.36 18.59
N TYR A 101 -7.93 -9.50 18.82
CA TYR A 101 -8.13 -8.20 19.43
C TYR A 101 -8.62 -7.18 18.39
N ILE A 102 -9.91 -6.85 18.48
CA ILE A 102 -10.56 -5.82 17.67
C ILE A 102 -10.58 -4.51 18.50
N GLY A 103 -9.59 -3.67 18.28
CA GLY A 103 -9.46 -2.41 19.01
C GLY A 103 -10.25 -1.25 18.38
N ALA A 104 -10.15 -0.07 19.00
CA ALA A 104 -10.81 1.15 18.52
C ALA A 104 -10.37 1.56 17.10
N GLY A 105 -9.16 1.18 16.68
CA GLY A 105 -8.66 1.45 15.32
C GLY A 105 -9.41 0.65 14.27
N GLU A 106 -9.67 -0.64 14.50
CA GLU A 106 -10.47 -1.49 13.62
C GLU A 106 -11.93 -1.04 13.59
N GLN A 107 -12.51 -0.72 14.75
CA GLN A 107 -13.88 -0.22 14.84
C GLN A 107 -14.07 1.07 14.04
N HIS A 108 -13.11 2.00 14.11
CA HIS A 108 -13.14 3.21 13.31
C HIS A 108 -13.08 2.90 11.79
N ILE A 109 -12.25 1.93 11.37
CA ILE A 109 -12.20 1.50 9.96
C ILE A 109 -13.53 0.88 9.54
N VAL A 110 -14.14 0.01 10.36
CA VAL A 110 -15.47 -0.56 10.09
C VAL A 110 -16.52 0.54 9.89
N GLU A 111 -16.54 1.57 10.74
CA GLU A 111 -17.46 2.70 10.60
C GLU A 111 -17.27 3.45 9.26
N GLN A 112 -16.06 3.54 8.74
CA GLN A 112 -15.80 4.13 7.44
C GLN A 112 -16.21 3.18 6.30
N LEU A 113 -15.84 1.90 6.39
CA LEU A 113 -16.13 0.91 5.38
C LEU A 113 -17.62 0.59 5.26
N SER A 114 -18.41 0.71 6.34
CA SER A 114 -19.86 0.53 6.28
C SER A 114 -20.59 1.57 5.42
N LYS A 115 -19.94 2.68 5.09
CA LYS A 115 -20.48 3.76 4.24
C LYS A 115 -20.16 3.58 2.76
N VAL A 116 -19.25 2.68 2.40
CA VAL A 116 -18.87 2.45 1.01
C VAL A 116 -19.86 1.46 0.36
N LYS A 117 -20.04 1.63 -0.95
CA LYS A 117 -20.96 0.77 -1.74
C LYS A 117 -20.23 -0.27 -2.57
N VAL A 118 -18.92 -0.19 -2.62
CA VAL A 118 -18.07 -1.10 -3.39
C VAL A 118 -17.72 -2.35 -2.57
N PRO A 119 -17.40 -3.48 -3.21
CA PRO A 119 -16.99 -4.69 -2.52
C PRO A 119 -15.80 -4.44 -1.60
N VAL A 120 -15.85 -5.00 -0.39
CA VAL A 120 -14.75 -4.98 0.58
C VAL A 120 -14.20 -6.39 0.73
N ILE A 121 -12.92 -6.57 0.42
CA ILE A 121 -12.19 -7.81 0.63
C ILE A 121 -11.38 -7.67 1.93
N LEU A 122 -11.62 -8.55 2.89
CA LEU A 122 -10.79 -8.64 4.09
C LEU A 122 -9.51 -9.43 3.75
N VAL A 123 -8.36 -8.79 3.90
CA VAL A 123 -7.04 -9.40 3.67
C VAL A 123 -6.35 -9.60 5.01
N VAL A 124 -6.33 -10.84 5.50
CA VAL A 124 -5.60 -11.20 6.73
C VAL A 124 -4.15 -11.46 6.35
N ASN A 125 -3.31 -10.44 6.54
CA ASN A 125 -1.90 -10.48 6.16
C ASN A 125 -1.03 -11.04 7.30
N LYS A 126 0.22 -11.39 6.99
CA LYS A 126 1.22 -11.95 7.93
C LYS A 126 0.84 -13.32 8.51
N ILE A 127 0.17 -14.15 7.73
CA ILE A 127 -0.19 -15.50 8.19
C ILE A 127 1.02 -16.39 8.50
N ASP A 128 2.19 -16.02 8.01
CA ASP A 128 3.47 -16.64 8.34
C ASP A 128 3.90 -16.48 9.81
N THR A 129 3.23 -15.62 10.57
CA THR A 129 3.52 -15.35 11.99
C THR A 129 2.68 -16.16 12.97
N VAL A 130 1.67 -16.90 12.49
CA VAL A 130 0.72 -17.65 13.32
C VAL A 130 0.53 -19.07 12.82
N LYS A 131 0.02 -19.95 13.71
CA LYS A 131 -0.35 -21.31 13.33
C LYS A 131 -1.68 -21.33 12.59
N ARG A 132 -1.86 -22.32 11.71
CA ARG A 132 -3.05 -22.44 10.85
C ARG A 132 -4.35 -22.56 11.66
N GLU A 133 -4.32 -23.24 12.79
CA GLU A 133 -5.47 -23.43 13.67
C GLU A 133 -5.92 -22.10 14.30
N GLN A 134 -4.97 -21.24 14.67
CA GLN A 134 -5.24 -19.93 15.22
C GLN A 134 -5.80 -18.96 14.17
N LEU A 135 -5.37 -19.11 12.90
CA LEU A 135 -5.83 -18.26 11.80
C LEU A 135 -7.35 -18.31 11.64
N LEU A 136 -7.97 -19.49 11.77
CA LEU A 136 -9.43 -19.64 11.67
C LEU A 136 -10.17 -18.85 12.76
N VAL A 137 -9.62 -18.81 13.98
CA VAL A 137 -10.19 -18.06 15.10
C VAL A 137 -10.13 -16.55 14.79
N TYR A 138 -9.02 -16.08 14.25
CA TYR A 138 -8.86 -14.66 13.90
C TYR A 138 -9.78 -14.26 12.75
N ILE A 139 -9.89 -15.09 11.71
CA ILE A 139 -10.85 -14.86 10.62
C ILE A 139 -12.29 -14.79 11.18
N ASP A 140 -12.66 -15.70 12.11
CA ASP A 140 -13.99 -15.72 12.71
C ASP A 140 -14.30 -14.46 13.54
N ALA A 141 -13.30 -13.87 14.18
CA ALA A 141 -13.45 -12.61 14.90
C ALA A 141 -13.75 -11.43 13.95
N TYR A 142 -13.00 -11.33 12.84
CA TYR A 142 -13.18 -10.26 11.87
C TYR A 142 -14.45 -10.37 11.05
N ARG A 143 -14.83 -11.59 10.61
CA ARG A 143 -16.02 -11.78 9.76
C ARG A 143 -17.33 -11.33 10.41
N LYS A 144 -17.37 -11.17 11.74
CA LYS A 144 -18.54 -10.70 12.49
C LYS A 144 -18.70 -9.18 12.48
N LEU A 145 -17.70 -8.44 11.98
CA LEU A 145 -17.70 -6.99 12.02
C LEU A 145 -18.53 -6.35 10.92
N MET A 146 -18.57 -6.97 9.75
CA MET A 146 -19.35 -6.54 8.58
C MET A 146 -19.42 -7.65 7.53
N ASP A 147 -20.28 -7.48 6.54
CA ASP A 147 -20.34 -8.38 5.38
C ASP A 147 -19.19 -8.08 4.42
N PHE A 148 -18.28 -9.04 4.28
CA PHE A 148 -17.18 -8.98 3.32
C PHE A 148 -17.56 -9.70 2.03
N ALA A 149 -17.15 -9.13 0.90
CA ALA A 149 -17.27 -9.80 -0.39
C ALA A 149 -16.41 -11.06 -0.46
N GLU A 150 -15.21 -11.01 0.12
CA GLU A 150 -14.27 -12.14 0.24
C GLU A 150 -13.41 -11.98 1.50
N ILE A 151 -12.84 -13.09 1.98
CA ILE A 151 -11.85 -13.09 3.07
C ILE A 151 -10.65 -13.91 2.60
N VAL A 152 -9.48 -13.29 2.54
CA VAL A 152 -8.27 -13.89 1.97
C VAL A 152 -7.12 -13.79 2.95
N PRO A 153 -6.66 -14.91 3.50
CA PRO A 153 -5.42 -14.95 4.27
C PRO A 153 -4.20 -14.93 3.32
N VAL A 154 -3.22 -14.06 3.60
CA VAL A 154 -2.00 -13.93 2.78
C VAL A 154 -0.75 -13.73 3.63
N SER A 155 0.41 -14.04 3.09
CA SER A 155 1.69 -13.52 3.58
C SER A 155 2.37 -12.70 2.48
N ALA A 156 2.25 -11.39 2.56
CA ALA A 156 2.95 -10.49 1.64
C ALA A 156 4.47 -10.59 1.73
N LEU A 157 5.01 -11.03 2.86
CA LEU A 157 6.45 -11.22 3.06
C LEU A 157 6.97 -12.48 2.37
N LYS A 158 6.15 -13.53 2.29
CA LYS A 158 6.50 -14.85 1.74
C LYS A 158 5.89 -15.10 0.37
N ASP A 159 5.16 -14.11 -0.18
CA ASP A 159 4.41 -14.24 -1.43
C ASP A 159 3.46 -15.44 -1.40
N ASP A 160 2.80 -15.66 -0.24
CA ASP A 160 1.88 -16.77 -0.06
C ASP A 160 0.44 -16.29 -0.28
N ASN A 161 -0.28 -17.01 -1.15
CA ASN A 161 -1.68 -16.79 -1.53
C ASN A 161 -1.99 -15.42 -2.18
N THR A 162 -0.98 -14.72 -2.69
CA THR A 162 -1.13 -13.42 -3.34
C THR A 162 -1.76 -13.53 -4.72
N ASP A 163 -1.51 -14.62 -5.46
CA ASP A 163 -2.17 -14.92 -6.74
C ASP A 163 -3.69 -15.06 -6.58
N THR A 164 -4.14 -15.69 -5.49
CA THR A 164 -5.58 -15.79 -5.18
C THR A 164 -6.18 -14.42 -4.95
N LEU A 165 -5.47 -13.55 -4.23
CA LEU A 165 -5.91 -12.18 -3.99
C LEU A 165 -6.06 -11.41 -5.31
N ILE A 166 -5.09 -11.50 -6.23
CA ILE A 166 -5.17 -10.87 -7.56
C ILE A 166 -6.41 -11.35 -8.32
N LYS A 167 -6.66 -12.66 -8.37
CA LYS A 167 -7.83 -13.23 -9.05
C LYS A 167 -9.15 -12.72 -8.46
N LEU A 168 -9.21 -12.59 -7.14
CA LEU A 168 -10.40 -12.08 -6.46
C LEU A 168 -10.60 -10.59 -6.70
N ILE A 169 -9.54 -9.79 -6.72
CA ILE A 169 -9.64 -8.38 -7.11
C ILE A 169 -10.17 -8.28 -8.54
N MET A 170 -9.58 -8.99 -9.49
CA MET A 170 -10.00 -9.00 -10.89
C MET A 170 -11.48 -9.41 -11.07
N LYS A 171 -12.00 -10.30 -10.21
CA LYS A 171 -13.42 -10.68 -10.23
C LYS A 171 -14.36 -9.47 -10.10
N TYR A 172 -14.00 -8.51 -9.25
CA TYR A 172 -14.81 -7.34 -8.92
C TYR A 172 -14.56 -6.12 -9.80
N LEU A 173 -13.51 -6.12 -10.64
CA LEU A 173 -13.26 -5.01 -11.54
C LEU A 173 -14.22 -4.99 -12.72
N PRO A 174 -14.60 -3.79 -13.21
CA PRO A 174 -15.40 -3.64 -14.42
C PRO A 174 -14.62 -4.03 -15.68
N TYR A 175 -15.34 -4.34 -16.74
CA TYR A 175 -14.76 -4.45 -18.07
C TYR A 175 -14.44 -3.07 -18.61
N GLY A 176 -13.24 -2.90 -19.15
CA GLY A 176 -12.77 -1.62 -19.70
C GLY A 176 -11.35 -1.71 -20.25
N PRO A 177 -10.91 -0.68 -20.98
CA PRO A 177 -9.53 -0.59 -21.49
C PRO A 177 -8.55 -0.36 -20.33
N ALA A 178 -7.27 -0.63 -20.56
CA ALA A 178 -6.21 -0.26 -19.63
C ALA A 178 -6.17 1.27 -19.41
N PHE A 179 -5.87 1.69 -18.20
CA PHE A 179 -5.69 3.10 -17.83
C PHE A 179 -4.28 3.60 -18.13
N TYR A 180 -3.31 2.69 -18.09
CA TYR A 180 -1.88 2.97 -18.26
C TYR A 180 -1.28 2.03 -19.31
N ASP A 181 -0.17 2.44 -19.89
CA ASP A 181 0.62 1.59 -20.78
C ASP A 181 1.10 0.32 -20.03
N GLU A 182 1.32 -0.76 -20.77
CA GLU A 182 1.58 -2.10 -20.23
C GLU A 182 2.82 -2.16 -19.32
N ASP A 183 3.82 -1.35 -19.60
CA ASP A 183 5.08 -1.25 -18.86
C ASP A 183 5.04 -0.24 -17.70
N THR A 184 3.91 0.46 -17.53
CA THR A 184 3.74 1.42 -16.43
C THR A 184 3.53 0.70 -15.11
N ILE A 185 4.38 0.98 -14.13
CA ILE A 185 4.34 0.37 -12.79
C ILE A 185 3.79 1.33 -11.73
N THR A 186 3.97 2.64 -11.93
CA THR A 186 3.52 3.67 -11.00
C THR A 186 3.35 5.01 -11.70
N ASP A 187 2.48 5.85 -11.18
CA ASP A 187 2.31 7.24 -11.60
C ASP A 187 3.32 8.19 -10.95
N GLN A 188 4.16 7.68 -10.00
CA GLN A 188 5.08 8.52 -9.26
C GLN A 188 6.32 8.89 -10.09
N PRO A 189 6.72 10.17 -10.11
CA PRO A 189 7.99 10.56 -10.72
C PRO A 189 9.16 9.82 -10.08
N MET A 190 10.14 9.40 -10.88
CA MET A 190 11.36 8.70 -10.42
C MET A 190 12.03 9.45 -9.25
N ARG A 191 12.07 10.78 -9.32
CA ARG A 191 12.62 11.64 -8.26
C ARG A 191 11.93 11.41 -6.91
N GLN A 192 10.63 11.23 -6.90
CA GLN A 192 9.86 10.99 -5.69
C GLN A 192 10.11 9.58 -5.14
N ILE A 193 10.18 8.58 -6.01
CA ILE A 193 10.51 7.20 -5.62
C ILE A 193 11.89 7.16 -4.95
N VAL A 194 12.89 7.80 -5.55
CA VAL A 194 14.25 7.87 -4.99
C VAL A 194 14.27 8.60 -3.65
N ALA A 195 13.58 9.73 -3.52
CA ALA A 195 13.46 10.45 -2.26
C ALA A 195 12.87 9.57 -1.15
N GLU A 196 11.81 8.83 -1.46
CA GLU A 196 11.17 7.91 -0.51
C GLU A 196 12.09 6.73 -0.14
N LEU A 197 12.84 6.15 -1.09
CA LEU A 197 13.81 5.08 -0.81
C LEU A 197 14.94 5.56 0.11
N ILE A 198 15.43 6.78 -0.09
CA ILE A 198 16.42 7.40 0.80
C ILE A 198 15.80 7.61 2.18
N ARG A 199 14.57 8.16 2.24
CA ARG A 199 13.84 8.35 3.50
C ARG A 199 13.66 7.02 4.26
N GLU A 200 13.38 5.93 3.58
CA GLU A 200 13.30 4.60 4.19
C GLU A 200 14.62 4.20 4.85
N LYS A 201 15.74 4.39 4.16
CA LYS A 201 17.07 4.08 4.70
C LYS A 201 17.37 4.90 5.94
N VAL A 202 17.10 6.20 5.88
CA VAL A 202 17.27 7.11 7.03
C VAL A 202 16.39 6.65 8.20
N LEU A 203 15.10 6.36 7.98
CA LEU A 203 14.19 5.89 9.02
C LEU A 203 14.62 4.56 9.66
N ARG A 204 15.31 3.70 8.92
CA ARG A 204 15.87 2.44 9.45
C ARG A 204 17.14 2.65 10.26
N SER A 205 17.91 3.71 9.97
CA SER A 205 19.19 4.01 10.63
C SER A 205 19.02 4.84 11.90
N ILE A 206 17.86 5.49 12.10
CA ILE A 206 17.60 6.34 13.27
C ILE A 206 16.71 5.57 14.25
N ASP A 207 17.27 5.09 15.35
CA ASP A 207 16.55 4.28 16.34
C ASP A 207 15.71 5.13 17.32
N GLU A 208 16.12 6.32 17.69
CA GLU A 208 15.53 7.12 18.77
C GLU A 208 14.82 8.41 18.35
N GLU A 209 14.97 8.87 17.10
CA GLU A 209 14.35 10.13 16.67
C GLU A 209 12.91 9.97 16.13
N ILE A 210 12.15 11.07 16.27
CA ILE A 210 10.77 11.14 15.85
C ILE A 210 10.65 11.02 14.32
N PRO A 211 10.01 9.96 13.79
CA PRO A 211 9.93 9.72 12.34
C PRO A 211 9.26 10.85 11.53
N HIS A 212 8.53 11.71 12.22
CA HIS A 212 7.78 12.82 11.64
C HIS A 212 8.65 14.00 11.18
N GLY A 213 9.90 14.08 11.66
CA GLY A 213 10.83 15.16 11.31
C GLY A 213 11.66 14.92 10.05
N VAL A 214 11.67 13.68 9.50
CA VAL A 214 12.49 13.35 8.34
C VAL A 214 11.75 13.63 7.04
N ALA A 215 12.27 14.59 6.27
CA ALA A 215 11.88 14.86 4.88
C ALA A 215 13.14 14.77 4.01
N VAL A 216 13.01 14.17 2.83
CA VAL A 216 14.07 14.08 1.82
C VAL A 216 13.60 14.80 0.57
N THR A 217 14.40 15.73 0.06
CA THR A 217 14.16 16.46 -1.18
C THR A 217 15.33 16.24 -2.11
N ILE A 218 15.06 15.78 -3.32
CA ILE A 218 16.08 15.62 -4.36
C ILE A 218 16.25 16.95 -5.08
N GLU A 219 17.41 17.56 -5.00
CA GLU A 219 17.70 18.81 -5.72
C GLU A 219 18.07 18.59 -7.17
N SER A 220 18.92 17.63 -7.44
CA SER A 220 19.34 17.28 -8.79
C SER A 220 19.33 15.78 -9.02
N MET A 221 19.04 15.38 -10.23
CA MET A 221 19.06 14.00 -10.67
C MET A 221 19.56 13.95 -12.10
N LYS A 222 20.70 13.30 -12.33
CA LYS A 222 21.34 13.18 -13.65
C LYS A 222 21.44 11.73 -14.01
N PHE A 223 21.00 11.37 -15.22
CA PHE A 223 21.17 10.06 -15.76
C PHE A 223 22.49 9.99 -16.53
N SER A 224 23.37 9.09 -16.16
CA SER A 224 24.54 8.70 -16.95
C SER A 224 24.30 7.31 -17.56
N LYS A 225 25.11 6.90 -18.55
CA LYS A 225 24.94 5.58 -19.22
C LYS A 225 24.99 4.37 -18.28
N LYS A 226 25.42 4.53 -17.03
CA LYS A 226 25.61 3.44 -16.06
C LYS A 226 25.12 3.75 -14.64
N ILE A 227 24.94 5.01 -14.26
CA ILE A 227 24.66 5.44 -12.88
C ILE A 227 23.67 6.61 -12.90
N VAL A 228 22.81 6.66 -11.89
CA VAL A 228 21.96 7.82 -11.60
C VAL A 228 22.55 8.55 -10.40
N ASP A 229 23.05 9.77 -10.62
CA ASP A 229 23.54 10.64 -9.55
C ASP A 229 22.34 11.37 -8.91
N VAL A 230 22.23 11.27 -7.60
CA VAL A 230 21.14 11.91 -6.82
C VAL A 230 21.78 12.82 -5.79
N GLY A 231 21.47 14.11 -5.87
CA GLY A 231 21.83 15.09 -4.83
C GLY A 231 20.66 15.28 -3.86
N ASP A 232 20.95 15.24 -2.57
CA ASP A 232 19.99 15.50 -1.49
C ASP A 232 20.49 16.64 -0.57
N HIS A 233 19.55 17.35 0.02
CA HIS A 233 19.83 18.30 1.10
C HIS A 233 19.22 17.78 2.42
N HIS A 234 20.06 17.67 3.43
CA HIS A 234 19.60 17.62 4.81
C HIS A 234 19.41 19.05 5.31
N GLY A 235 18.19 19.41 5.65
CA GLY A 235 17.73 20.62 6.34
C GLY A 235 18.68 21.81 6.53
N PRO A 236 18.25 22.97 7.01
CA PRO A 236 19.09 24.16 7.01
C PRO A 236 20.36 23.95 7.85
N GLY A 237 21.48 23.65 7.18
CA GLY A 237 22.78 23.83 7.79
C GLY A 237 23.84 22.76 7.69
N LYS A 238 24.01 21.96 6.65
CA LYS A 238 25.35 21.44 6.28
C LYS A 238 25.29 20.60 5.00
N ALA A 239 25.97 21.09 3.96
CA ALA A 239 26.31 20.29 2.79
C ALA A 239 27.32 19.21 3.18
N HIS A 240 26.99 17.93 2.95
CA HIS A 240 27.98 16.86 2.98
C HIS A 240 28.37 16.51 1.54
N PRO A 241 29.68 16.29 1.28
CA PRO A 241 30.13 15.85 -0.05
C PRO A 241 29.53 14.48 -0.39
N ALA A 242 29.15 14.31 -1.65
CA ALA A 242 28.59 13.09 -2.17
C ALA A 242 29.53 11.92 -1.97
N PRO A 243 29.08 10.75 -1.51
CA PRO A 243 29.90 9.55 -1.51
C PRO A 243 30.14 9.12 -2.96
N HIS A 244 31.41 8.98 -3.32
CA HIS A 244 31.82 8.31 -4.55
C HIS A 244 31.58 6.80 -4.37
N TYR A 245 30.72 6.25 -5.20
CA TYR A 245 30.60 4.81 -5.44
C TYR A 245 30.74 4.51 -6.92
#